data_f54f1c0d74ea184c65b4391ef43af1c8
#
_entry.id   f54f1c0d74ea184c65b4391ef43af1c8
#
_cell.length_a   1.000
_cell.length_b   1.000
_cell.length_c   1.000
_cell.angle_alpha   90.00
_cell.angle_beta   90.00
_cell.angle_gamma   90.00
#
_symmetry.space_group_name_H-M   'P 1'
#
loop_
_entity.id
_entity.type
_entity.pdbx_description
1 polymer ?
#
loop_
_entity_poly.entity_id
_entity_poly.type
_entity_poly.pdbx_seq_one_letter_code
_entity_poly.pdbx_strand_id
1 'polypeptide(L)'
;MSSFGTQIDVKALGKVAVLLGGRSAEREVSLMSGTGVLKALLSHGVDAHAFDPAERDLGELKKEGFDRCFIALHGRYGEDGTVQGALELLGIPYTGPGVMASSIAMDKIMTKRIWRFEGLPTPDWRLVASAGETRAALQALGAPMIVKPSREGSTIGLTKVWTAEECEQAYVLASRYDPEVLCEEFIEGDETTCPVLCTGEGAHALPVIRIVAPEGNYDYQNKYFTDDTKYHCPSGLPAEEEAEIRRIVVRAFRTLGCRGWSRADIMIRASDRKPFLLEINTSPGMTGHSLVPMSARAIGVSYENLCLGILASAALDAAQPEQEHA
;
A
#
# COMPACT_ATOMS: atom_id res chain seq x y z
N MET A 1 -7.23 -20.35 -0.89
CA MET A 1 -7.55 -18.89 -0.98
C MET A 1 -9.05 -18.63 -1.15
N SER A 2 -9.81 -19.40 -1.93
CA SER A 2 -11.27 -19.18 -2.10
C SER A 2 -12.09 -19.22 -0.80
N SER A 3 -11.59 -19.91 0.24
CA SER A 3 -12.18 -19.95 1.58
C SER A 3 -11.68 -18.86 2.54
N PHE A 4 -10.90 -17.89 2.05
CA PHE A 4 -10.39 -16.79 2.88
C PHE A 4 -11.55 -16.01 3.51
N GLY A 5 -11.53 -15.87 4.83
CA GLY A 5 -12.59 -15.21 5.58
C GLY A 5 -13.86 -16.02 5.87
N THR A 6 -14.02 -17.26 5.35
CA THR A 6 -15.30 -18.01 5.44
C THR A 6 -15.51 -18.81 6.73
N GLN A 7 -14.47 -19.08 7.51
CA GLN A 7 -14.52 -19.93 8.72
C GLN A 7 -14.02 -19.20 9.97
N ILE A 8 -14.35 -17.90 10.08
CA ILE A 8 -13.91 -17.06 11.20
C ILE A 8 -15.02 -17.02 12.25
N ASP A 9 -14.67 -17.31 13.50
CA ASP A 9 -15.58 -17.03 14.62
C ASP A 9 -15.67 -15.52 14.84
N VAL A 10 -16.75 -14.94 14.37
CA VAL A 10 -17.00 -13.50 14.45
C VAL A 10 -17.05 -13.00 15.90
N LYS A 11 -17.52 -13.84 16.85
CA LYS A 11 -17.58 -13.47 18.26
C LYS A 11 -16.19 -13.32 18.89
N ALA A 12 -15.22 -14.10 18.43
CA ALA A 12 -13.83 -14.01 18.88
C ALA A 12 -13.11 -12.73 18.38
N LEU A 13 -13.72 -11.96 17.49
CA LEU A 13 -13.16 -10.70 17.02
C LEU A 13 -13.35 -9.55 18.03
N GLY A 14 -14.32 -9.64 18.93
CA GLY A 14 -14.63 -8.60 19.91
C GLY A 14 -15.18 -7.32 19.29
N LYS A 15 -15.03 -6.20 20.00
CA LYS A 15 -15.43 -4.85 19.54
C LYS A 15 -14.36 -4.27 18.63
N VAL A 16 -14.72 -3.90 17.41
CA VAL A 16 -13.80 -3.51 16.34
C VAL A 16 -13.93 -2.04 16.00
N ALA A 17 -12.82 -1.32 15.99
CA ALA A 17 -12.75 0.03 15.42
C ALA A 17 -12.29 -0.04 13.95
N VAL A 18 -13.07 0.51 13.03
CA VAL A 18 -12.64 0.78 11.67
C VAL A 18 -12.08 2.19 11.64
N LEU A 19 -10.74 2.32 11.58
CA LEU A 19 -10.05 3.60 11.51
C LEU A 19 -10.18 4.15 10.10
N LEU A 20 -10.87 5.27 9.95
CA LEU A 20 -11.18 5.91 8.66
C LEU A 20 -11.04 7.43 8.75
N GLY A 21 -11.00 8.10 7.60
CA GLY A 21 -10.83 9.56 7.57
C GLY A 21 -9.38 9.98 7.81
N GLY A 22 -9.06 10.42 9.01
CA GLY A 22 -7.72 10.87 9.36
C GLY A 22 -7.39 12.26 8.80
N ARG A 23 -6.10 12.66 8.90
CA ARG A 23 -5.64 14.03 8.56
C ARG A 23 -4.81 14.12 7.28
N SER A 24 -4.64 13.02 6.54
CA SER A 24 -3.85 13.00 5.31
C SER A 24 -4.58 13.66 4.14
N ALA A 25 -3.85 13.93 3.06
CA ALA A 25 -4.43 14.40 1.80
C ALA A 25 -5.38 13.37 1.16
N GLU A 26 -5.34 12.09 1.60
CA GLU A 26 -6.16 11.00 1.09
C GLU A 26 -7.41 10.72 1.95
N ARG A 27 -7.81 11.70 2.79
CA ARG A 27 -8.95 11.59 3.70
C ARG A 27 -10.25 11.10 3.02
N GLU A 28 -10.59 11.62 1.86
CA GLU A 28 -11.81 11.23 1.14
C GLU A 28 -11.81 9.76 0.73
N VAL A 29 -10.68 9.27 0.21
CA VAL A 29 -10.51 7.86 -0.14
C VAL A 29 -10.58 6.97 1.09
N SER A 30 -10.01 7.42 2.22
CA SER A 30 -10.09 6.73 3.51
C SER A 30 -11.51 6.63 4.04
N LEU A 31 -12.31 7.69 3.95
CA LEU A 31 -13.73 7.67 4.32
C LEU A 31 -14.54 6.69 3.45
N MET A 32 -14.30 6.67 2.14
CA MET A 32 -14.95 5.72 1.23
C MET A 32 -14.54 4.26 1.54
N SER A 33 -13.25 4.00 1.69
CA SER A 33 -12.70 2.67 2.03
C SER A 33 -13.26 2.18 3.36
N GLY A 34 -13.13 2.99 4.41
CA GLY A 34 -13.57 2.63 5.75
C GLY A 34 -15.07 2.42 5.86
N THR A 35 -15.87 3.22 5.15
CA THR A 35 -17.34 3.02 5.08
C THR A 35 -17.68 1.69 4.42
N GLY A 36 -16.99 1.32 3.35
CA GLY A 36 -17.16 0.03 2.68
C GLY A 36 -16.80 -1.13 3.61
N VAL A 37 -15.64 -1.06 4.25
CA VAL A 37 -15.17 -2.06 5.22
C VAL A 37 -16.15 -2.20 6.40
N LEU A 38 -16.60 -1.09 6.97
CA LEU A 38 -17.56 -1.09 8.07
C LEU A 38 -18.86 -1.83 7.70
N LYS A 39 -19.43 -1.51 6.52
CA LYS A 39 -20.63 -2.20 6.02
C LYS A 39 -20.41 -3.69 5.84
N ALA A 40 -19.25 -4.08 5.28
CA ALA A 40 -18.90 -5.49 5.08
C ALA A 40 -18.78 -6.25 6.40
N LEU A 41 -18.12 -5.68 7.40
CA LEU A 41 -17.98 -6.30 8.72
C LEU A 41 -19.32 -6.41 9.45
N LEU A 42 -20.15 -5.36 9.41
CA LEU A 42 -21.50 -5.39 9.99
C LEU A 42 -22.39 -6.44 9.33
N SER A 43 -22.28 -6.68 8.01
CA SER A 43 -23.03 -7.71 7.30
C SER A 43 -22.71 -9.14 7.76
N HIS A 44 -21.51 -9.34 8.31
CA HIS A 44 -21.11 -10.60 8.96
C HIS A 44 -21.42 -10.68 10.45
N GLY A 45 -22.07 -9.64 11.02
CA GLY A 45 -22.41 -9.58 12.44
C GLY A 45 -21.23 -9.24 13.36
N VAL A 46 -20.15 -8.65 12.82
CA VAL A 46 -19.05 -8.11 13.64
C VAL A 46 -19.54 -6.87 14.38
N ASP A 47 -19.20 -6.73 15.66
CA ASP A 47 -19.44 -5.52 16.45
C ASP A 47 -18.44 -4.42 16.02
N ALA A 48 -18.67 -3.83 14.84
CA ALA A 48 -17.78 -2.87 14.20
C ALA A 48 -18.31 -1.44 14.26
N HIS A 49 -17.42 -0.49 14.54
CA HIS A 49 -17.74 0.93 14.71
C HIS A 49 -16.74 1.80 13.94
N ALA A 50 -17.24 2.89 13.34
CA ALA A 50 -16.38 3.90 12.72
C ALA A 50 -15.61 4.67 13.78
N PHE A 51 -14.32 4.93 13.50
CA PHE A 51 -13.48 5.76 14.35
C PHE A 51 -12.58 6.65 13.49
N ASP A 52 -12.79 7.97 13.58
CA ASP A 52 -11.99 8.94 12.83
C ASP A 52 -10.96 9.62 13.76
N PRO A 53 -9.66 9.32 13.60
CA PRO A 53 -8.61 9.92 14.43
C PRO A 53 -8.35 11.41 14.15
N ALA A 54 -9.01 12.01 13.14
CA ALA A 54 -9.02 13.46 12.99
C ALA A 54 -9.97 14.15 13.97
N GLU A 55 -11.00 13.44 14.41
CA GLU A 55 -12.08 13.95 15.25
C GLU A 55 -12.00 13.43 16.69
N ARG A 56 -11.33 12.29 16.91
CA ARG A 56 -11.27 11.58 18.19
C ARG A 56 -9.83 11.24 18.59
N ASP A 57 -9.54 11.26 19.87
CA ASP A 57 -8.25 10.84 20.41
C ASP A 57 -8.11 9.30 20.38
N LEU A 58 -6.96 8.79 19.89
CA LEU A 58 -6.71 7.34 19.82
C LEU A 58 -6.76 6.66 21.20
N GLY A 59 -6.48 7.37 22.29
CA GLY A 59 -6.62 6.84 23.66
C GLY A 59 -8.05 6.48 24.04
N GLU A 60 -9.06 6.98 23.32
CA GLU A 60 -10.46 6.61 23.53
C GLU A 60 -10.73 5.15 23.13
N LEU A 61 -9.96 4.60 22.18
CA LEU A 61 -10.08 3.20 21.79
C LEU A 61 -9.97 2.26 22.99
N LYS A 62 -8.97 2.49 23.85
CA LYS A 62 -8.79 1.69 25.07
C LYS A 62 -9.88 1.94 26.11
N LYS A 63 -10.27 3.20 26.32
CA LYS A 63 -11.31 3.60 27.28
C LYS A 63 -12.69 3.00 26.93
N GLU A 64 -12.98 2.90 25.63
CA GLU A 64 -14.26 2.37 25.14
C GLU A 64 -14.24 0.84 24.94
N GLY A 65 -13.12 0.18 25.23
CA GLY A 65 -13.01 -1.27 25.21
C GLY A 65 -12.98 -1.86 23.81
N PHE A 66 -12.31 -1.19 22.87
CA PHE A 66 -12.04 -1.80 21.55
C PHE A 66 -10.97 -2.89 21.66
N ASP A 67 -11.26 -4.06 21.09
CA ASP A 67 -10.39 -5.23 21.13
C ASP A 67 -9.42 -5.27 19.95
N ARG A 68 -9.77 -4.66 18.80
CA ARG A 68 -8.92 -4.59 17.61
C ARG A 68 -9.30 -3.45 16.67
N CYS A 69 -8.39 -3.13 15.77
CA CYS A 69 -8.59 -2.10 14.76
C CYS A 69 -8.44 -2.65 13.34
N PHE A 70 -9.35 -2.25 12.44
CA PHE A 70 -9.14 -2.33 11.01
C PHE A 70 -8.62 -0.97 10.53
N ILE A 71 -7.38 -0.91 10.01
CA ILE A 71 -6.82 0.32 9.48
C ILE A 71 -7.28 0.48 8.04
N ALA A 72 -8.12 1.50 7.79
CA ALA A 72 -8.54 1.96 6.47
C ALA A 72 -8.11 3.42 6.22
N LEU A 73 -7.11 3.87 6.98
CA LEU A 73 -6.44 5.15 6.78
C LEU A 73 -5.43 5.02 5.64
N HIS A 74 -5.24 6.09 4.88
CA HIS A 74 -4.30 6.14 3.76
C HIS A 74 -3.30 7.29 3.95
N GLY A 75 -2.10 7.16 3.35
CA GLY A 75 -1.05 8.15 3.41
C GLY A 75 -0.45 8.35 4.80
N ARG A 76 0.01 9.58 5.07
CA ARG A 76 0.62 9.94 6.36
C ARG A 76 -0.32 9.67 7.54
N TYR A 77 0.25 9.23 8.65
CA TYR A 77 -0.43 8.80 9.89
C TYR A 77 -1.24 7.49 9.74
N GLY A 78 -1.47 6.98 8.53
CA GLY A 78 -2.17 5.73 8.29
C GLY A 78 -1.25 4.59 7.85
N GLU A 79 -0.25 4.90 6.98
CA GLU A 79 0.61 3.93 6.34
C GLU A 79 2.09 4.03 6.75
N ASP A 80 2.46 5.01 7.58
CA ASP A 80 3.84 5.37 7.90
C ASP A 80 4.37 4.84 9.23
N GLY A 81 3.61 3.97 9.91
CA GLY A 81 3.95 3.41 11.22
C GLY A 81 3.45 4.23 12.41
N THR A 82 2.93 5.44 12.20
CA THR A 82 2.52 6.33 13.28
C THR A 82 1.30 5.80 14.04
N VAL A 83 0.21 5.47 13.34
CA VAL A 83 -0.98 4.88 13.98
C VAL A 83 -0.69 3.48 14.50
N GLN A 84 0.13 2.70 13.80
CA GLN A 84 0.58 1.37 14.22
C GLN A 84 1.31 1.46 15.57
N GLY A 85 2.25 2.41 15.72
CA GLY A 85 2.96 2.64 16.98
C GLY A 85 2.05 3.06 18.15
N ALA A 86 1.04 3.87 17.87
CA ALA A 86 0.03 4.21 18.88
C ALA A 86 -0.78 2.99 19.32
N LEU A 87 -1.19 2.12 18.38
CA LEU A 87 -1.93 0.89 18.67
C LEU A 87 -1.08 -0.14 19.42
N GLU A 88 0.22 -0.25 19.11
CA GLU A 88 1.17 -1.07 19.90
C GLU A 88 1.22 -0.63 21.36
N LEU A 89 1.35 0.69 21.62
CA LEU A 89 1.37 1.24 22.99
C LEU A 89 0.04 1.04 23.72
N LEU A 90 -1.08 1.06 23.01
CA LEU A 90 -2.40 0.79 23.56
C LEU A 90 -2.66 -0.71 23.77
N GLY A 91 -1.84 -1.60 23.18
CA GLY A 91 -2.01 -3.04 23.20
C GLY A 91 -3.25 -3.49 22.42
N ILE A 92 -3.60 -2.79 21.34
CA ILE A 92 -4.78 -3.08 20.50
C ILE A 92 -4.29 -3.67 19.17
N PRO A 93 -4.54 -4.96 18.86
CA PRO A 93 -4.21 -5.58 17.60
C PRO A 93 -4.83 -4.85 16.40
N TYR A 94 -4.09 -4.79 15.28
CA TYR A 94 -4.51 -4.06 14.09
C TYR A 94 -4.17 -4.81 12.79
N THR A 95 -4.89 -4.48 11.73
CA THR A 95 -4.70 -5.06 10.41
C THR A 95 -3.51 -4.45 9.68
N GLY A 96 -2.85 -5.25 8.85
CA GLY A 96 -1.74 -4.80 8.00
C GLY A 96 -0.36 -4.92 8.64
N PRO A 97 0.67 -4.38 7.97
CA PRO A 97 2.05 -4.40 8.45
C PRO A 97 2.24 -3.63 9.76
N GLY A 98 3.26 -4.02 10.50
CA GLY A 98 3.64 -3.39 11.77
C GLY A 98 4.38 -2.07 11.60
N VAL A 99 4.86 -1.52 12.72
CA VAL A 99 5.47 -0.18 12.78
C VAL A 99 6.66 -0.06 11.84
N MET A 100 7.65 -0.95 11.96
CA MET A 100 8.88 -0.89 11.17
C MET A 100 8.59 -1.06 9.67
N ALA A 101 7.80 -2.07 9.32
CA ALA A 101 7.48 -2.37 7.94
C ALA A 101 6.70 -1.23 7.26
N SER A 102 5.74 -0.64 7.95
CA SER A 102 4.97 0.52 7.46
C SER A 102 5.87 1.75 7.26
N SER A 103 6.74 2.05 8.23
CA SER A 103 7.67 3.19 8.13
C SER A 103 8.66 3.03 6.98
N ILE A 104 9.19 1.83 6.77
CA ILE A 104 10.10 1.54 5.65
C ILE A 104 9.36 1.60 4.32
N ALA A 105 8.18 0.99 4.23
CA ALA A 105 7.39 0.95 3.00
C ALA A 105 6.96 2.35 2.53
N MET A 106 6.67 3.26 3.46
CA MET A 106 6.34 4.65 3.14
C MET A 106 7.54 5.41 2.57
N ASP A 107 8.77 5.10 3.01
CA ASP A 107 10.00 5.71 2.53
C ASP A 107 10.52 4.94 1.30
N LYS A 108 10.26 5.49 0.10
CA LYS A 108 10.66 4.85 -1.17
C LYS A 108 12.17 4.66 -1.28
N ILE A 109 12.97 5.54 -0.67
CA ILE A 109 14.42 5.45 -0.70
C ILE A 109 14.90 4.29 0.16
N MET A 110 14.39 4.16 1.39
CA MET A 110 14.72 3.05 2.28
C MET A 110 14.25 1.72 1.72
N THR A 111 13.02 1.66 1.21
CA THR A 111 12.48 0.49 0.52
C THR A 111 13.39 0.02 -0.63
N LYS A 112 13.79 0.96 -1.53
CA LYS A 112 14.66 0.64 -2.66
C LYS A 112 16.08 0.22 -2.23
N ARG A 113 16.64 0.80 -1.17
CA ARG A 113 17.92 0.38 -0.59
C ARG A 113 17.88 -1.07 -0.14
N ILE A 114 16.84 -1.44 0.61
CA ILE A 114 16.65 -2.81 1.12
C ILE A 114 16.43 -3.77 -0.03
N TRP A 115 15.52 -3.47 -0.95
CA TRP A 115 15.26 -4.33 -2.11
C TRP A 115 16.50 -4.55 -2.97
N ARG A 116 17.29 -3.49 -3.22
CA ARG A 116 18.54 -3.61 -3.98
C ARG A 116 19.58 -4.46 -3.25
N PHE A 117 19.74 -4.29 -1.94
CA PHE A 117 20.64 -5.11 -1.12
C PHE A 117 20.26 -6.60 -1.19
N GLU A 118 18.97 -6.89 -1.17
CA GLU A 118 18.40 -8.24 -1.28
C GLU A 118 18.33 -8.78 -2.73
N GLY A 119 18.82 -8.02 -3.71
CA GLY A 119 18.81 -8.42 -5.12
C GLY A 119 17.40 -8.48 -5.74
N LEU A 120 16.45 -7.68 -5.24
CA LEU A 120 15.15 -7.48 -5.83
C LEU A 120 15.20 -6.39 -6.91
N PRO A 121 14.50 -6.59 -8.05
CA PRO A 121 14.52 -5.61 -9.13
C PRO A 121 13.71 -4.36 -8.78
N THR A 122 14.34 -3.21 -8.83
CA THR A 122 13.71 -1.89 -8.70
C THR A 122 14.45 -0.92 -9.63
N PRO A 123 13.76 0.08 -10.22
CA PRO A 123 14.41 1.04 -11.12
C PRO A 123 15.63 1.70 -10.46
N ASP A 124 16.63 2.06 -11.25
CA ASP A 124 17.76 2.86 -10.76
C ASP A 124 17.30 4.22 -10.27
N TRP A 125 17.98 4.76 -9.27
CA TRP A 125 17.53 5.96 -8.59
C TRP A 125 18.69 6.77 -7.99
N ARG A 126 18.40 8.06 -7.72
CA ARG A 126 19.28 9.00 -7.00
C ARG A 126 18.45 9.81 -6.02
N LEU A 127 18.96 9.99 -4.80
CA LEU A 127 18.49 11.01 -3.86
C LEU A 127 19.17 12.33 -4.24
N VAL A 128 18.40 13.40 -4.33
CA VAL A 128 18.90 14.72 -4.73
C VAL A 128 18.44 15.79 -3.73
N ALA A 129 19.31 16.77 -3.49
CA ALA A 129 19.09 17.88 -2.57
C ALA A 129 19.04 19.25 -3.29
N SER A 130 19.13 19.28 -4.62
CA SER A 130 19.10 20.51 -5.41
C SER A 130 18.72 20.27 -6.87
N ALA A 131 18.33 21.33 -7.57
CA ALA A 131 18.10 21.31 -9.01
C ALA A 131 19.37 20.92 -9.80
N GLY A 132 20.56 21.29 -9.31
CA GLY A 132 21.82 20.91 -9.92
C GLY A 132 22.06 19.41 -9.86
N GLU A 133 21.78 18.78 -8.71
CA GLU A 133 21.86 17.32 -8.55
C GLU A 133 20.77 16.60 -9.36
N THR A 134 19.59 17.21 -9.53
CA THR A 134 18.53 16.67 -10.38
C THR A 134 18.97 16.60 -11.85
N ARG A 135 19.67 17.64 -12.35
CA ARG A 135 20.26 17.61 -13.71
C ARG A 135 21.35 16.53 -13.84
N ALA A 136 22.20 16.37 -12.82
CA ALA A 136 23.20 15.31 -12.81
C ALA A 136 22.54 13.91 -12.75
N ALA A 137 21.43 13.76 -12.02
CA ALA A 137 20.64 12.52 -11.99
C ALA A 137 20.05 12.20 -13.37
N LEU A 138 19.52 13.20 -14.09
CA LEU A 138 19.00 13.01 -15.46
C LEU A 138 20.09 12.51 -16.42
N GLN A 139 21.31 13.05 -16.31
CA GLN A 139 22.45 12.59 -17.13
C GLN A 139 22.84 11.13 -16.80
N ALA A 140 22.72 10.74 -15.53
CA ALA A 140 23.12 9.40 -15.08
C ALA A 140 22.05 8.32 -15.33
N LEU A 141 20.76 8.67 -15.19
CA LEU A 141 19.62 7.74 -15.29
C LEU A 141 19.03 7.70 -16.71
N GLY A 142 19.27 8.73 -17.52
CA GLY A 142 18.69 8.89 -18.85
C GLY A 142 17.33 9.60 -18.84
N ALA A 143 16.90 10.03 -20.03
CA ALA A 143 15.60 10.68 -20.25
C ALA A 143 14.63 9.69 -20.92
N PRO A 144 13.34 9.70 -20.54
CA PRO A 144 12.78 10.49 -19.44
C PRO A 144 13.14 9.93 -18.06
N MET A 145 13.05 10.77 -17.04
CA MET A 145 13.28 10.44 -15.63
C MET A 145 12.08 10.86 -14.79
N ILE A 146 11.79 10.14 -13.71
CA ILE A 146 10.76 10.53 -12.75
C ILE A 146 11.41 11.28 -11.59
N VAL A 147 10.85 12.44 -11.24
CA VAL A 147 11.21 13.21 -10.03
C VAL A 147 10.00 13.23 -9.11
N LYS A 148 10.15 12.78 -7.86
CA LYS A 148 9.04 12.65 -6.90
C LYS A 148 9.52 12.80 -5.45
N PRO A 149 8.63 13.19 -4.51
CA PRO A 149 8.92 13.10 -3.08
C PRO A 149 9.08 11.65 -2.64
N SER A 150 9.91 11.40 -1.61
CA SER A 150 10.17 10.04 -1.13
C SER A 150 8.98 9.44 -0.37
N ARG A 151 8.27 10.25 0.44
CA ARG A 151 7.28 9.78 1.43
C ARG A 151 5.86 10.27 1.13
N GLU A 152 5.52 10.45 -0.14
CA GLU A 152 4.15 10.77 -0.55
C GLU A 152 3.57 9.68 -1.43
N GLY A 153 2.24 9.50 -1.30
CA GLY A 153 1.45 8.57 -2.12
C GLY A 153 0.80 9.24 -3.33
N SER A 154 0.03 8.44 -4.08
CA SER A 154 -0.94 8.91 -5.09
C SER A 154 -0.41 9.90 -6.13
N THR A 155 0.85 9.77 -6.53
CA THR A 155 1.46 10.61 -7.59
C THR A 155 1.61 12.11 -7.21
N ILE A 156 1.41 12.46 -5.93
CA ILE A 156 1.55 13.83 -5.45
C ILE A 156 3.00 14.31 -5.62
N GLY A 157 3.18 15.46 -6.28
CA GLY A 157 4.51 16.06 -6.49
C GLY A 157 5.40 15.33 -7.50
N LEU A 158 4.87 14.34 -8.23
CA LEU A 158 5.60 13.60 -9.26
C LEU A 158 5.66 14.40 -10.57
N THR A 159 6.82 14.40 -11.19
CA THR A 159 7.03 14.98 -12.52
C THR A 159 7.86 14.03 -13.38
N LYS A 160 7.42 13.80 -14.62
CA LYS A 160 8.20 13.13 -15.66
C LYS A 160 9.04 14.18 -16.40
N VAL A 161 10.36 14.05 -16.37
CA VAL A 161 11.33 15.03 -16.84
C VAL A 161 12.03 14.49 -18.09
N TRP A 162 12.05 15.27 -19.16
CA TRP A 162 12.68 14.94 -20.43
C TRP A 162 13.96 15.72 -20.68
N THR A 163 14.04 16.96 -20.16
CA THR A 163 15.14 17.89 -20.45
C THR A 163 15.75 18.44 -19.17
N ALA A 164 16.96 19.00 -19.29
CA ALA A 164 17.66 19.61 -18.17
C ALA A 164 16.96 20.89 -17.64
N GLU A 165 16.22 21.58 -18.51
CA GLU A 165 15.46 22.79 -18.18
C GLU A 165 14.29 22.51 -17.25
N GLU A 166 13.67 21.33 -17.38
CA GLU A 166 12.53 20.90 -16.53
C GLU A 166 12.95 20.50 -15.11
N CYS A 167 14.24 20.17 -14.90
CA CYS A 167 14.74 19.63 -13.63
C CYS A 167 14.50 20.57 -12.44
N GLU A 168 14.62 21.89 -12.65
CA GLU A 168 14.45 22.87 -11.57
C GLU A 168 13.00 22.91 -11.08
N GLN A 169 12.05 22.97 -11.99
CA GLN A 169 10.64 23.00 -11.64
C GLN A 169 10.20 21.67 -10.99
N ALA A 170 10.67 20.54 -11.50
CA ALA A 170 10.39 19.23 -10.95
C ALA A 170 10.93 19.08 -9.52
N TYR A 171 12.17 19.52 -9.26
CA TYR A 171 12.74 19.51 -7.91
C TYR A 171 11.97 20.41 -6.96
N VAL A 172 11.68 21.65 -7.36
CA VAL A 172 10.93 22.63 -6.55
C VAL A 172 9.52 22.09 -6.22
N LEU A 173 8.86 21.43 -7.17
CA LEU A 173 7.55 20.83 -6.92
C LEU A 173 7.65 19.71 -5.89
N ALA A 174 8.54 18.74 -6.11
CA ALA A 174 8.67 17.57 -5.22
C ALA A 174 9.11 17.98 -3.80
N SER A 175 10.05 18.93 -3.68
CA SER A 175 10.59 19.42 -2.40
C SER A 175 9.58 20.18 -1.53
N ARG A 176 8.44 20.60 -2.09
CA ARG A 176 7.34 21.17 -1.30
C ARG A 176 6.62 20.14 -0.43
N TYR A 177 6.66 18.88 -0.83
CA TYR A 177 5.96 17.79 -0.16
C TYR A 177 6.90 16.98 0.74
N ASP A 178 8.16 16.82 0.35
CA ASP A 178 9.16 16.09 1.12
C ASP A 178 10.56 16.70 0.89
N PRO A 179 11.37 16.94 1.94
CA PRO A 179 12.76 17.40 1.78
C PRO A 179 13.65 16.36 1.06
N GLU A 180 13.28 15.07 1.07
CA GLU A 180 13.98 14.03 0.33
C GLU A 180 13.32 13.80 -1.03
N VAL A 181 13.99 14.28 -2.08
CA VAL A 181 13.54 14.16 -3.46
C VAL A 181 14.24 13.00 -4.15
N LEU A 182 13.44 12.09 -4.70
CA LEU A 182 13.87 10.92 -5.44
C LEU A 182 13.81 11.18 -6.94
N CYS A 183 14.94 10.99 -7.62
CA CYS A 183 15.02 10.85 -9.08
C CYS A 183 15.12 9.37 -9.43
N GLU A 184 14.26 8.90 -10.32
CA GLU A 184 14.14 7.48 -10.66
C GLU A 184 14.14 7.26 -12.18
N GLU A 185 14.82 6.21 -12.62
CA GLU A 185 14.76 5.72 -14.01
C GLU A 185 13.30 5.49 -14.42
N PHE A 186 12.88 6.04 -15.55
CA PHE A 186 11.56 5.77 -16.08
C PHE A 186 11.56 4.41 -16.78
N ILE A 187 10.72 3.50 -16.32
CA ILE A 187 10.53 2.19 -16.96
C ILE A 187 9.37 2.32 -17.96
N GLU A 188 9.68 2.29 -19.24
CA GLU A 188 8.68 2.23 -20.30
C GLU A 188 8.12 0.80 -20.40
N GLY A 189 6.80 0.64 -20.31
CA GLY A 189 6.16 -0.66 -20.42
C GLY A 189 4.80 -0.77 -19.76
N ASP A 190 4.42 -2.00 -19.37
CA ASP A 190 3.13 -2.28 -18.75
C ASP A 190 3.15 -1.93 -17.25
N GLU A 191 2.18 -1.15 -16.81
CA GLU A 191 1.93 -0.93 -15.38
C GLU A 191 1.08 -2.05 -14.82
N THR A 192 1.53 -2.64 -13.72
CA THR A 192 0.86 -3.74 -13.04
C THR A 192 0.86 -3.54 -11.53
N THR A 193 -0.07 -4.20 -10.88
CA THR A 193 -0.11 -4.25 -9.42
C THR A 193 -0.47 -5.65 -8.93
N CYS A 194 0.05 -6.03 -7.78
CA CYS A 194 -0.13 -7.35 -7.22
C CYS A 194 -0.37 -7.28 -5.71
N PRO A 195 -1.59 -7.60 -5.25
CA PRO A 195 -1.87 -7.69 -3.82
C PRO A 195 -1.25 -8.92 -3.17
N VAL A 196 -0.95 -8.81 -1.87
CA VAL A 196 -0.51 -9.91 -1.01
C VAL A 196 -1.47 -10.04 0.16
N LEU A 197 -1.86 -11.26 0.48
CA LEU A 197 -2.61 -11.61 1.69
C LEU A 197 -1.85 -12.68 2.48
N CYS A 198 -1.82 -12.54 3.79
CA CYS A 198 -1.34 -13.58 4.69
C CYS A 198 -2.50 -14.48 5.13
N THR A 199 -2.24 -15.78 5.12
CA THR A 199 -3.12 -16.81 5.70
C THR A 199 -2.31 -17.61 6.71
N GLY A 200 -2.91 -18.61 7.36
CA GLY A 200 -2.17 -19.56 8.20
C GLY A 200 -1.04 -20.31 7.49
N GLU A 201 -1.04 -20.32 6.16
CA GLU A 201 0.01 -20.90 5.31
C GLU A 201 1.11 -19.91 4.92
N GLY A 202 0.98 -18.64 5.33
CA GLY A 202 1.92 -17.56 5.05
C GLY A 202 1.45 -16.52 4.04
N ALA A 203 2.38 -15.76 3.47
CA ALA A 203 2.07 -14.70 2.52
C ALA A 203 1.88 -15.26 1.10
N HIS A 204 0.77 -14.89 0.47
CA HIS A 204 0.35 -15.30 -0.87
C HIS A 204 0.04 -14.11 -1.75
N ALA A 205 0.64 -14.03 -2.93
CA ALA A 205 0.27 -13.06 -3.94
C ALA A 205 -1.05 -13.45 -4.62
N LEU A 206 -1.96 -12.49 -4.74
CA LEU A 206 -3.20 -12.61 -5.51
C LEU A 206 -2.90 -12.47 -7.02
N PRO A 207 -3.91 -12.69 -7.91
CA PRO A 207 -3.76 -12.41 -9.34
C PRO A 207 -3.24 -11.01 -9.62
N VAL A 208 -2.32 -10.90 -10.57
CA VAL A 208 -1.79 -9.62 -11.03
C VAL A 208 -2.88 -8.86 -11.79
N ILE A 209 -2.94 -7.56 -11.58
CA ILE A 209 -3.80 -6.66 -12.34
C ILE A 209 -2.91 -5.83 -13.26
N ARG A 210 -3.24 -5.78 -14.54
CA ARG A 210 -2.63 -4.85 -15.49
C ARG A 210 -3.48 -3.59 -15.59
N ILE A 211 -2.82 -2.43 -15.48
CA ILE A 211 -3.43 -1.11 -15.47
C ILE A 211 -3.15 -0.44 -16.81
N VAL A 212 -4.18 0.04 -17.47
CA VAL A 212 -4.08 0.78 -18.73
C VAL A 212 -4.74 2.14 -18.51
N ALA A 213 -3.92 3.10 -18.07
CA ALA A 213 -4.37 4.48 -17.85
C ALA A 213 -4.37 5.27 -19.17
N PRO A 214 -5.25 6.28 -19.31
CA PRO A 214 -5.25 7.18 -20.45
C PRO A 214 -3.87 7.83 -20.62
N GLU A 215 -3.32 7.79 -21.82
CA GLU A 215 -2.00 8.37 -22.16
C GLU A 215 -0.86 7.90 -21.24
N GLY A 216 -1.04 6.78 -20.53
CA GLY A 216 -0.08 6.27 -19.55
C GLY A 216 -0.01 7.10 -18.26
N ASN A 217 -1.00 7.93 -17.97
CA ASN A 217 -1.04 8.79 -16.79
C ASN A 217 -1.94 8.19 -15.69
N TYR A 218 -1.36 7.42 -14.79
CA TYR A 218 -2.07 6.82 -13.65
C TYR A 218 -1.91 7.69 -12.39
N ASP A 219 -2.44 8.91 -12.45
CA ASP A 219 -2.44 9.87 -11.35
C ASP A 219 -3.61 9.68 -10.37
N TYR A 220 -3.66 10.52 -9.33
CA TYR A 220 -4.69 10.49 -8.29
C TYR A 220 -6.11 10.60 -8.87
N GLN A 221 -6.31 11.46 -9.87
CA GLN A 221 -7.60 11.66 -10.52
C GLN A 221 -8.05 10.38 -11.26
N ASN A 222 -7.13 9.79 -12.04
CA ASN A 222 -7.38 8.56 -12.80
C ASN A 222 -7.47 7.30 -11.92
N LYS A 223 -6.92 7.35 -10.69
CA LYS A 223 -7.02 6.24 -9.71
C LYS A 223 -8.38 6.15 -9.04
N TYR A 224 -9.01 7.28 -8.73
CA TYR A 224 -10.16 7.29 -7.82
C TYR A 224 -11.41 7.98 -8.35
N PHE A 225 -11.31 8.85 -9.37
CA PHE A 225 -12.38 9.75 -9.75
C PHE A 225 -12.79 9.71 -11.23
N THR A 226 -12.12 8.93 -12.07
CA THR A 226 -12.51 8.70 -13.48
C THR A 226 -12.66 7.21 -13.76
N ASP A 227 -13.48 6.89 -14.77
CA ASP A 227 -13.68 5.52 -15.27
C ASP A 227 -12.85 5.24 -16.54
N ASP A 228 -11.93 6.14 -16.91
CA ASP A 228 -11.15 6.03 -18.14
C ASP A 228 -10.00 5.01 -18.03
N THR A 229 -9.54 4.71 -16.80
CA THR A 229 -8.52 3.69 -16.56
C THR A 229 -9.12 2.29 -16.69
N LYS A 230 -8.51 1.46 -17.54
CA LYS A 230 -8.92 0.06 -17.72
C LYS A 230 -8.07 -0.86 -16.85
N TYR A 231 -8.73 -1.75 -16.14
CA TYR A 231 -8.10 -2.77 -15.30
C TYR A 231 -8.37 -4.16 -15.87
N HIS A 232 -7.30 -4.91 -16.11
CA HIS A 232 -7.40 -6.29 -16.57
C HIS A 232 -7.04 -7.24 -15.42
N CYS A 233 -8.02 -8.01 -14.95
CA CYS A 233 -7.85 -9.05 -13.94
C CYS A 233 -8.69 -10.28 -14.34
N PRO A 234 -8.07 -11.39 -14.76
CA PRO A 234 -6.61 -11.65 -14.88
C PRO A 234 -5.88 -10.68 -15.79
N SER A 235 -4.58 -10.50 -15.54
CA SER A 235 -3.73 -9.48 -16.19
C SER A 235 -3.62 -9.62 -17.72
N GLY A 236 -3.83 -10.83 -18.23
CA GLY A 236 -3.57 -11.18 -19.63
C GLY A 236 -2.09 -11.34 -19.96
N LEU A 237 -1.20 -11.33 -18.97
CA LEU A 237 0.22 -11.62 -19.13
C LEU A 237 0.46 -13.12 -19.35
N PRO A 238 1.58 -13.51 -20.01
CA PRO A 238 2.04 -14.90 -20.02
C PRO A 238 2.14 -15.47 -18.61
N ALA A 239 1.77 -16.74 -18.43
CA ALA A 239 1.72 -17.38 -17.12
C ALA A 239 3.07 -17.35 -16.37
N GLU A 240 4.19 -17.44 -17.09
CA GLU A 240 5.53 -17.37 -16.51
C GLU A 240 5.86 -15.96 -16.00
N GLU A 241 5.49 -14.92 -16.73
CA GLU A 241 5.67 -13.52 -16.29
C GLU A 241 4.83 -13.23 -15.04
N GLU A 242 3.56 -13.65 -15.03
CA GLU A 242 2.71 -13.48 -13.85
C GLU A 242 3.23 -14.26 -12.63
N ALA A 243 3.71 -15.47 -12.82
CA ALA A 243 4.32 -16.27 -11.76
C ALA A 243 5.59 -15.61 -11.20
N GLU A 244 6.44 -15.03 -12.04
CA GLU A 244 7.63 -14.30 -11.63
C GLU A 244 7.26 -13.03 -10.84
N ILE A 245 6.30 -12.24 -11.31
CA ILE A 245 5.80 -11.06 -10.59
C ILE A 245 5.31 -11.46 -9.20
N ARG A 246 4.46 -12.48 -9.11
CA ARG A 246 3.94 -12.96 -7.83
C ARG A 246 5.05 -13.43 -6.88
N ARG A 247 6.07 -14.10 -7.40
CA ARG A 247 7.23 -14.55 -6.63
C ARG A 247 8.04 -13.38 -6.05
N ILE A 248 8.37 -12.37 -6.88
CA ILE A 248 9.15 -11.21 -6.42
C ILE A 248 8.37 -10.34 -5.45
N VAL A 249 7.06 -10.20 -5.65
CA VAL A 249 6.18 -9.42 -4.77
C VAL A 249 6.09 -10.04 -3.38
N VAL A 250 5.90 -11.37 -3.28
CA VAL A 250 5.93 -12.06 -1.98
C VAL A 250 7.29 -11.93 -1.31
N ARG A 251 8.39 -12.00 -2.08
CA ARG A 251 9.74 -11.79 -1.54
C ARG A 251 9.91 -10.35 -1.07
N ALA A 252 9.48 -9.35 -1.85
CA ALA A 252 9.54 -7.93 -1.48
C ALA A 252 8.77 -7.64 -0.19
N PHE A 253 7.56 -8.19 -0.06
CA PHE A 253 6.73 -8.11 1.12
C PHE A 253 7.44 -8.66 2.37
N ARG A 254 7.99 -9.87 2.27
CA ARG A 254 8.71 -10.53 3.37
C ARG A 254 10.00 -9.79 3.76
N THR A 255 10.74 -9.31 2.78
CA THR A 255 12.00 -8.58 2.98
C THR A 255 11.82 -7.30 3.80
N LEU A 256 10.68 -6.61 3.65
CA LEU A 256 10.35 -5.45 4.47
C LEU A 256 9.75 -5.80 5.84
N GLY A 257 9.58 -7.08 6.15
CA GLY A 257 8.94 -7.52 7.39
C GLY A 257 7.42 -7.29 7.42
N CYS A 258 6.78 -7.17 6.27
CA CYS A 258 5.33 -6.99 6.19
C CYS A 258 4.56 -8.24 6.65
N ARG A 259 3.40 -8.02 7.25
CA ARG A 259 2.41 -9.01 7.66
C ARG A 259 0.99 -8.60 7.23
N GLY A 260 0.02 -9.47 7.42
CA GLY A 260 -1.38 -9.20 7.13
C GLY A 260 -1.65 -9.08 5.62
N TRP A 261 -1.61 -7.90 5.09
CA TRP A 261 -1.91 -7.64 3.68
C TRP A 261 -1.18 -6.38 3.17
N SER A 262 -1.02 -6.29 1.86
CA SER A 262 -0.45 -5.13 1.16
C SER A 262 -0.74 -5.19 -0.33
N ARG A 263 -0.25 -4.21 -1.10
CA ARG A 263 -0.25 -4.19 -2.55
C ARG A 263 1.07 -3.63 -3.07
N ALA A 264 1.74 -4.36 -3.93
CA ALA A 264 2.95 -3.88 -4.61
C ALA A 264 2.60 -3.36 -6.01
N ASP A 265 3.21 -2.26 -6.42
CA ASP A 265 3.08 -1.67 -7.74
C ASP A 265 4.38 -1.95 -8.55
N ILE A 266 4.22 -2.39 -9.80
CA ILE A 266 5.29 -2.96 -10.62
C ILE A 266 5.20 -2.42 -12.05
N MET A 267 6.34 -2.04 -12.64
CA MET A 267 6.47 -1.83 -14.08
C MET A 267 7.11 -3.04 -14.75
N ILE A 268 6.56 -3.47 -15.89
CA ILE A 268 7.18 -4.50 -16.74
C ILE A 268 7.80 -3.78 -17.91
N ARG A 269 9.15 -3.78 -17.98
CA ARG A 269 9.87 -3.05 -19.03
C ARG A 269 9.59 -3.66 -20.42
N ALA A 270 9.19 -2.83 -21.36
CA ALA A 270 8.78 -3.27 -22.70
C ALA A 270 9.90 -3.99 -23.48
N SER A 271 11.15 -3.55 -23.31
CA SER A 271 12.29 -4.03 -24.13
C SER A 271 12.72 -5.47 -23.81
N ASP A 272 12.58 -5.93 -22.55
CA ASP A 272 13.08 -7.25 -22.09
C ASP A 272 12.09 -7.99 -21.18
N ARG A 273 10.89 -7.44 -21.00
CA ARG A 273 9.81 -8.00 -20.18
C ARG A 273 10.18 -8.22 -18.70
N LYS A 274 11.23 -7.55 -18.20
CA LYS A 274 11.61 -7.65 -16.79
C LYS A 274 10.71 -6.80 -15.88
N PRO A 275 10.24 -7.36 -14.75
CA PRO A 275 9.48 -6.62 -13.76
C PRO A 275 10.39 -5.78 -12.85
N PHE A 276 9.94 -4.59 -12.49
CA PHE A 276 10.59 -3.67 -11.56
C PHE A 276 9.60 -3.20 -10.49
N LEU A 277 9.90 -3.45 -9.23
CA LEU A 277 9.14 -3.01 -8.07
C LEU A 277 9.27 -1.49 -7.91
N LEU A 278 8.15 -0.79 -7.84
CA LEU A 278 8.10 0.66 -7.61
C LEU A 278 7.95 0.98 -6.13
N GLU A 279 6.92 0.41 -5.49
CA GLU A 279 6.56 0.64 -4.10
C GLU A 279 5.69 -0.50 -3.56
N ILE A 280 5.49 -0.52 -2.24
CA ILE A 280 4.53 -1.39 -1.56
C ILE A 280 3.64 -0.54 -0.66
N ASN A 281 2.32 -0.69 -0.83
CA ASN A 281 1.31 0.03 -0.08
C ASN A 281 0.85 -0.85 1.08
N THR A 282 0.97 -0.37 2.31
CA THR A 282 0.70 -1.14 3.54
C THR A 282 -0.75 -1.06 4.03
N SER A 283 -1.52 -0.07 3.56
CA SER A 283 -2.96 0.03 3.74
C SER A 283 -3.63 0.44 2.42
N PRO A 284 -3.61 -0.45 1.40
CA PRO A 284 -4.14 -0.10 0.08
C PRO A 284 -5.64 0.15 0.12
N GLY A 285 -6.15 0.94 -0.83
CA GLY A 285 -7.56 1.31 -0.92
C GLY A 285 -8.52 0.12 -0.90
N MET A 286 -9.66 0.30 -0.25
CA MET A 286 -10.74 -0.69 -0.09
C MET A 286 -12.08 -0.16 -0.58
N THR A 287 -12.10 0.72 -1.58
CA THR A 287 -13.33 1.14 -2.26
C THR A 287 -13.84 0.06 -3.22
N GLY A 288 -15.03 0.22 -3.74
CA GLY A 288 -15.61 -0.73 -4.71
C GLY A 288 -14.78 -0.90 -6.00
N HIS A 289 -13.96 0.10 -6.36
CA HIS A 289 -13.07 0.10 -7.53
C HIS A 289 -11.62 -0.24 -7.18
N SER A 290 -11.31 -0.47 -5.90
CA SER A 290 -9.94 -0.72 -5.44
C SER A 290 -9.40 -2.07 -5.93
N LEU A 291 -8.08 -2.12 -6.12
CA LEU A 291 -7.40 -3.20 -6.82
C LEU A 291 -7.28 -4.48 -5.98
N VAL A 292 -7.17 -4.37 -4.64
CA VAL A 292 -7.13 -5.54 -3.76
C VAL A 292 -8.47 -6.30 -3.80
N PRO A 293 -9.64 -5.65 -3.62
CA PRO A 293 -10.94 -6.30 -3.82
C PRO A 293 -11.15 -6.88 -5.22
N MET A 294 -10.66 -6.19 -6.26
CA MET A 294 -10.75 -6.66 -7.65
C MET A 294 -9.99 -7.98 -7.82
N SER A 295 -8.75 -8.04 -7.37
CA SER A 295 -7.91 -9.24 -7.45
C SER A 295 -8.46 -10.40 -6.61
N ALA A 296 -8.97 -10.12 -5.41
CA ALA A 296 -9.60 -11.12 -4.55
C ALA A 296 -10.86 -11.73 -5.21
N ARG A 297 -11.68 -10.91 -5.84
CA ARG A 297 -12.87 -11.35 -6.58
C ARG A 297 -12.53 -12.28 -7.73
N ALA A 298 -11.40 -12.06 -8.43
CA ALA A 298 -10.96 -12.92 -9.53
C ALA A 298 -10.66 -14.36 -9.09
N ILE A 299 -10.44 -14.61 -7.81
CA ILE A 299 -10.26 -15.94 -7.21
C ILE A 299 -11.45 -16.41 -6.37
N GLY A 300 -12.62 -15.75 -6.50
CA GLY A 300 -13.85 -16.13 -5.83
C GLY A 300 -13.98 -15.68 -4.37
N VAL A 301 -13.13 -14.76 -3.89
CA VAL A 301 -13.26 -14.14 -2.57
C VAL A 301 -14.11 -12.88 -2.67
N SER A 302 -15.27 -12.87 -1.97
CA SER A 302 -16.14 -11.70 -1.92
C SER A 302 -15.47 -10.55 -1.15
N TYR A 303 -15.99 -9.34 -1.34
CA TYR A 303 -15.50 -8.16 -0.62
C TYR A 303 -15.66 -8.31 0.90
N GLU A 304 -16.80 -8.84 1.33
CA GLU A 304 -17.13 -9.07 2.73
C GLU A 304 -16.18 -10.10 3.36
N ASN A 305 -15.94 -11.22 2.67
CA ASN A 305 -15.00 -12.25 3.13
C ASN A 305 -13.56 -11.74 3.14
N LEU A 306 -13.19 -10.89 2.18
CA LEU A 306 -11.88 -10.23 2.16
C LEU A 306 -11.70 -9.35 3.40
N CYS A 307 -12.67 -8.48 3.71
CA CYS A 307 -12.62 -7.61 4.89
C CYS A 307 -12.54 -8.43 6.18
N LEU A 308 -13.35 -9.49 6.30
CA LEU A 308 -13.37 -10.36 7.47
C LEU A 308 -12.04 -11.10 7.63
N GLY A 309 -11.47 -11.63 6.55
CA GLY A 309 -10.19 -12.33 6.57
C GLY A 309 -9.01 -11.40 6.92
N ILE A 310 -9.01 -10.17 6.39
CA ILE A 310 -8.02 -9.15 6.76
C ILE A 310 -8.17 -8.81 8.26
N LEU A 311 -9.39 -8.59 8.76
CA LEU A 311 -9.63 -8.29 10.17
C LEU A 311 -9.13 -9.42 11.08
N ALA A 312 -9.37 -10.66 10.71
CA ALA A 312 -8.92 -11.82 11.48
C ALA A 312 -7.41 -11.96 11.57
N SER A 313 -6.66 -11.36 10.64
CA SER A 313 -5.19 -11.29 10.66
C SER A 313 -4.62 -10.18 11.55
N ALA A 314 -5.47 -9.40 12.22
CA ALA A 314 -5.04 -8.32 13.12
C ALA A 314 -4.15 -8.87 14.24
N ALA A 315 -2.98 -8.25 14.43
CA ALA A 315 -1.98 -8.65 15.40
C ALA A 315 -1.20 -7.45 15.93
N LEU A 316 -0.46 -7.63 17.01
CA LEU A 316 0.62 -6.74 17.44
C LEU A 316 1.96 -7.27 16.91
N ASP A 317 2.97 -6.40 16.77
CA ASP A 317 4.33 -6.81 16.42
C ASP A 317 5.03 -7.50 17.59
N ALA A 318 4.82 -6.97 18.80
CA ALA A 318 5.31 -7.58 20.02
C ALA A 318 4.30 -8.59 20.57
N ALA A 319 4.71 -9.84 20.76
CA ALA A 319 3.94 -10.77 21.57
C ALA A 319 3.75 -10.17 22.97
N GLN A 320 2.50 -9.97 23.39
CA GLN A 320 2.26 -9.59 24.79
C GLN A 320 2.79 -10.74 25.67
N PRO A 321 3.60 -10.46 26.71
CA PRO A 321 3.90 -11.49 27.70
C PRO A 321 2.56 -11.97 28.27
N GLU A 322 2.37 -13.30 28.31
CA GLU A 322 1.21 -13.87 29.00
C GLU A 322 1.14 -13.24 30.38
N GLN A 323 0.05 -12.52 30.65
CA GLN A 323 -0.22 -12.03 32.01
C GLN A 323 -0.48 -13.29 32.84
N GLU A 324 0.52 -13.79 33.56
CA GLU A 324 0.31 -14.72 34.62
C GLU A 324 -0.70 -14.07 35.58
N HIS A 325 -1.91 -14.54 35.56
CA HIS A 325 -2.93 -14.19 36.54
C HIS A 325 -2.43 -14.66 37.91
N ALA A 326 -1.87 -13.73 38.68
CA ALA A 326 -1.54 -13.93 40.08
C ALA A 326 -2.82 -13.86 40.94
#